data_bf68173756b7063b8bc705ffa34e7a14
#
_entry.id   bf68173756b7063b8bc705ffa34e7a14
#
_cell.length_a   1.000
_cell.length_b   1.000
_cell.length_c   1.000
_cell.angle_alpha   90.00
_cell.angle_beta   90.00
_cell.angle_gamma   90.00
#
_symmetry.space_group_name_H-M   'P 1'
#
loop_
_entity.id
_entity.type
_entity.pdbx_description
1 polymer ?
#
loop_
_entity_poly.entity_id
_entity_poly.type
_entity_poly.pdbx_seq_one_letter_code
_entity_poly.pdbx_strand_id
1 'polypeptide(L)'
;MQRIIEKTEDGSATLFVPELNEHYHSVKGARTESQHIFIDMGLKASATARPHILEIGFGTGLNALLTLETAEKEKRPVHYTGIELYPLAWPEVDALKYSDNPLFEELHRAAWEEEVAITPYFTLRKVRADVETISIDSLLMINKSPFDVVYFDAFAPEKQPGMWEEKVFRNIHAAMSTDGVLTTYLSLIHI
;
A
#
# COMPACT_ATOMS: atom_id res chain seq x y z
N MET A 1 -6.50 -19.09 3.14
CA MET A 1 -6.30 -18.55 1.79
C MET A 1 -4.96 -19.06 1.29
N GLN A 2 -4.96 -19.89 0.24
CA GLN A 2 -3.74 -20.39 -0.38
C GLN A 2 -3.14 -19.30 -1.26
N ARG A 3 -1.79 -19.22 -1.32
CA ARG A 3 -1.05 -18.25 -2.15
C ARG A 3 0.04 -18.99 -2.92
N ILE A 4 0.16 -18.69 -4.21
CA ILE A 4 1.12 -19.31 -5.13
C ILE A 4 2.00 -18.20 -5.69
N ILE A 5 3.33 -18.39 -5.64
CA ILE A 5 4.27 -17.42 -6.21
C ILE A 5 4.36 -17.64 -7.71
N GLU A 6 4.16 -16.58 -8.48
CA GLU A 6 4.33 -16.54 -9.93
C GLU A 6 5.29 -15.42 -10.33
N LYS A 7 6.06 -15.64 -11.42
CA LYS A 7 6.94 -14.62 -11.98
C LYS A 7 6.18 -13.74 -12.97
N THR A 8 6.43 -12.45 -12.91
CA THR A 8 5.90 -11.45 -13.82
C THR A 8 6.82 -11.23 -15.02
N GLU A 9 6.34 -10.59 -16.09
CA GLU A 9 7.10 -10.37 -17.34
C GLU A 9 8.34 -9.48 -17.13
N ASP A 10 8.33 -8.57 -16.15
CA ASP A 10 9.49 -7.74 -15.80
C ASP A 10 10.51 -8.44 -14.90
N GLY A 11 10.29 -9.73 -14.59
CA GLY A 11 11.16 -10.56 -13.75
C GLY A 11 10.92 -10.42 -12.25
N SER A 12 10.01 -9.55 -11.82
CA SER A 12 9.54 -9.51 -10.43
C SER A 12 8.62 -10.70 -10.13
N ALA A 13 8.12 -10.80 -8.92
CA ALA A 13 7.20 -11.86 -8.55
C ALA A 13 5.86 -11.28 -8.07
N THR A 14 4.80 -12.09 -8.14
CA THR A 14 3.49 -11.79 -7.58
C THR A 14 2.95 -13.01 -6.83
N LEU A 15 1.95 -12.79 -6.00
CA LEU A 15 1.19 -13.86 -5.35
C LEU A 15 -0.14 -14.05 -6.08
N PHE A 16 -0.40 -15.25 -6.54
CA PHE A 16 -1.69 -15.67 -7.04
C PHE A 16 -2.54 -16.26 -5.91
N VAL A 17 -3.79 -15.87 -5.83
CA VAL A 17 -4.78 -16.35 -4.86
C VAL A 17 -5.82 -17.19 -5.60
N PRO A 18 -5.73 -18.54 -5.58
CA PRO A 18 -6.63 -19.40 -6.34
C PRO A 18 -8.11 -19.21 -5.99
N GLU A 19 -8.42 -18.98 -4.71
CA GLU A 19 -9.79 -18.81 -4.23
C GLU A 19 -10.47 -17.55 -4.81
N LEU A 20 -9.69 -16.52 -5.12
CA LEU A 20 -10.17 -15.29 -5.74
C LEU A 20 -9.96 -15.30 -7.27
N ASN A 21 -9.12 -16.23 -7.77
CA ASN A 21 -8.61 -16.21 -9.14
C ASN A 21 -8.04 -14.83 -9.49
N GLU A 22 -7.12 -14.33 -8.62
CA GLU A 22 -6.56 -12.98 -8.73
C GLU A 22 -5.11 -12.96 -8.26
N HIS A 23 -4.34 -11.99 -8.77
CA HIS A 23 -2.95 -11.73 -8.39
C HIS A 23 -2.86 -10.49 -7.50
N TYR A 24 -1.88 -10.47 -6.59
CA TYR A 24 -1.59 -9.26 -5.80
C TYR A 24 -1.10 -8.10 -6.67
N HIS A 25 -0.37 -8.40 -7.74
CA HIS A 25 0.11 -7.43 -8.73
C HIS A 25 0.00 -8.01 -10.13
N SER A 26 0.00 -7.15 -11.15
CA SER A 26 -0.07 -7.55 -12.54
C SER A 26 1.06 -8.50 -12.92
N VAL A 27 0.74 -9.50 -13.73
CA VAL A 27 1.73 -10.43 -14.32
C VAL A 27 2.66 -9.74 -15.34
N LYS A 28 2.34 -8.52 -15.77
CA LYS A 28 3.16 -7.75 -16.71
C LYS A 28 4.35 -7.07 -16.06
N GLY A 29 4.27 -6.76 -14.78
CA GLY A 29 5.39 -6.14 -14.07
C GLY A 29 4.95 -5.48 -12.77
N ALA A 30 4.99 -6.25 -11.66
CA ALA A 30 4.58 -5.76 -10.35
C ALA A 30 5.29 -4.46 -9.95
N ARG A 31 6.62 -4.44 -10.06
CA ARG A 31 7.43 -3.30 -9.64
C ARG A 31 7.23 -2.08 -10.56
N THR A 32 7.18 -2.30 -11.87
CA THR A 32 7.00 -1.21 -12.85
C THR A 32 5.64 -0.55 -12.70
N GLU A 33 4.59 -1.33 -12.53
CA GLU A 33 3.23 -0.83 -12.35
C GLU A 33 3.09 -0.06 -11.02
N SER A 34 3.55 -0.63 -9.92
CA SER A 34 3.54 0.04 -8.61
C SER A 34 4.36 1.34 -8.62
N GLN A 35 5.53 1.34 -9.26
CA GLN A 35 6.34 2.55 -9.42
C GLN A 35 5.57 3.65 -10.15
N HIS A 36 4.92 3.32 -11.27
CA HIS A 36 4.18 4.31 -12.05
C HIS A 36 2.98 4.85 -11.27
N ILE A 37 2.12 3.96 -10.75
CA ILE A 37 0.82 4.36 -10.19
C ILE A 37 0.99 5.00 -8.81
N PHE A 38 1.72 4.35 -7.91
CA PHE A 38 1.76 4.78 -6.51
C PHE A 38 2.89 5.78 -6.25
N ILE A 39 4.04 5.62 -6.89
CA ILE A 39 5.14 6.56 -6.67
C ILE A 39 5.04 7.77 -7.59
N ASP A 40 5.00 7.56 -8.91
CA ASP A 40 5.08 8.69 -9.85
C ASP A 40 3.77 9.50 -9.87
N MET A 41 2.61 8.84 -9.89
CA MET A 41 1.31 9.50 -9.92
C MET A 41 0.73 9.78 -8.53
N GLY A 42 1.23 9.14 -7.48
CA GLY A 42 0.81 9.33 -6.08
C GLY A 42 1.79 10.20 -5.30
N LEU A 43 2.85 9.60 -4.75
CA LEU A 43 3.80 10.30 -3.87
C LEU A 43 4.39 11.57 -4.49
N LYS A 44 4.85 11.49 -5.74
CA LYS A 44 5.50 12.63 -6.42
C LYS A 44 4.50 13.69 -6.86
N ALA A 45 3.22 13.38 -7.00
CA ALA A 45 2.19 14.37 -7.30
C ALA A 45 1.84 15.23 -6.07
N SER A 46 2.09 14.74 -4.87
CA SER A 46 1.90 15.51 -3.64
C SER A 46 3.00 16.56 -3.47
N ALA A 47 2.62 17.82 -3.26
CA ALA A 47 3.54 18.92 -2.97
C ALA A 47 3.95 18.98 -1.48
N THR A 48 3.37 18.17 -0.61
CA THR A 48 3.63 18.17 0.84
C THR A 48 5.06 17.73 1.13
N ALA A 49 5.80 18.53 1.90
CA ALA A 49 7.22 18.26 2.21
C ALA A 49 7.41 17.00 3.07
N ARG A 50 6.41 16.64 3.88
CA ARG A 50 6.38 15.45 4.76
C ARG A 50 5.02 14.78 4.63
N PRO A 51 4.74 14.09 3.51
CA PRO A 51 3.42 13.53 3.27
C PRO A 51 3.09 12.40 4.24
N HIS A 52 1.85 12.39 4.68
CA HIS A 52 1.22 11.26 5.36
C HIS A 52 0.54 10.40 4.31
N ILE A 53 1.01 9.17 4.15
CA ILE A 53 0.48 8.22 3.17
C ILE A 53 -0.40 7.20 3.90
N LEU A 54 -1.55 6.90 3.30
CA LEU A 54 -2.40 5.78 3.67
C LEU A 54 -2.39 4.76 2.53
N GLU A 55 -1.99 3.54 2.82
CA GLU A 55 -2.15 2.41 1.91
C GLU A 55 -3.28 1.51 2.38
N ILE A 56 -4.23 1.24 1.50
CA ILE A 56 -5.28 0.26 1.68
C ILE A 56 -4.86 -1.02 0.95
N GLY A 57 -4.61 -2.08 1.74
CA GLY A 57 -4.03 -3.32 1.22
C GLY A 57 -2.50 -3.30 1.25
N PHE A 58 -1.89 -3.37 2.44
CA PHE A 58 -0.43 -3.42 2.57
C PHE A 58 0.19 -4.63 1.84
N GLY A 59 -0.52 -5.76 1.81
CA GLY A 59 -0.20 -6.94 1.03
C GLY A 59 1.26 -7.38 1.14
N THR A 60 1.94 -7.42 -0.01
CA THR A 60 3.35 -7.84 -0.11
C THR A 60 4.34 -6.77 0.36
N GLY A 61 3.89 -5.54 0.68
CA GLY A 61 4.73 -4.42 1.08
C GLY A 61 5.55 -3.80 -0.05
N LEU A 62 5.22 -4.10 -1.32
CA LEU A 62 5.96 -3.56 -2.46
C LEU A 62 5.84 -2.03 -2.55
N ASN A 63 4.64 -1.49 -2.38
CA ASN A 63 4.44 -0.04 -2.43
C ASN A 63 5.16 0.68 -1.28
N ALA A 64 5.16 0.07 -0.08
CA ALA A 64 5.90 0.58 1.07
C ALA A 64 7.42 0.59 0.80
N LEU A 65 7.96 -0.49 0.20
CA LEU A 65 9.35 -0.58 -0.21
C LEU A 65 9.72 0.52 -1.22
N LEU A 66 8.95 0.69 -2.30
CA LEU A 66 9.20 1.70 -3.33
C LEU A 66 9.11 3.12 -2.76
N THR A 67 8.17 3.34 -1.85
CA THR A 67 8.03 4.62 -1.14
C THR A 67 9.24 4.90 -0.26
N LEU A 68 9.71 3.91 0.50
CA LEU A 68 10.92 4.00 1.32
C LEU A 68 12.15 4.32 0.45
N GLU A 69 12.36 3.57 -0.63
CA GLU A 69 13.48 3.81 -1.55
C GLU A 69 13.45 5.23 -2.14
N THR A 70 12.25 5.73 -2.46
CA THR A 70 12.06 7.09 -2.97
C THR A 70 12.33 8.13 -1.88
N ALA A 71 11.82 7.94 -0.67
CA ALA A 71 12.04 8.81 0.47
C ALA A 71 13.53 8.96 0.80
N GLU A 72 14.27 7.84 0.83
CA GLU A 72 15.71 7.82 1.05
C GLU A 72 16.49 8.56 -0.07
N LYS A 73 16.14 8.28 -1.32
CA LYS A 73 16.78 8.90 -2.50
C LYS A 73 16.58 10.41 -2.53
N GLU A 74 15.36 10.85 -2.24
CA GLU A 74 14.98 12.27 -2.29
C GLU A 74 15.23 13.01 -0.97
N LYS A 75 15.59 12.28 0.10
CA LYS A 75 15.71 12.79 1.47
C LYS A 75 14.44 13.51 1.93
N ARG A 76 13.32 13.01 1.50
CA ARG A 76 11.97 13.52 1.78
C ARG A 76 11.31 12.65 2.85
N PRO A 77 11.15 13.13 4.08
CA PRO A 77 10.52 12.35 5.14
C PRO A 77 9.08 11.98 4.81
N VAL A 78 8.70 10.73 5.06
CA VAL A 78 7.37 10.20 4.81
C VAL A 78 6.85 9.51 6.08
N HIS A 79 5.59 9.74 6.43
CA HIS A 79 4.83 8.92 7.36
C HIS A 79 3.94 7.98 6.58
N TYR A 80 4.14 6.69 6.74
CA TYR A 80 3.44 5.65 5.98
C TYR A 80 2.57 4.81 6.90
N THR A 81 1.27 4.77 6.61
CA THR A 81 0.31 3.90 7.29
C THR A 81 -0.21 2.86 6.32
N GLY A 82 0.04 1.58 6.57
CA GLY A 82 -0.49 0.47 5.79
C GLY A 82 -1.59 -0.27 6.56
N ILE A 83 -2.78 -0.36 5.98
CA ILE A 83 -3.89 -1.15 6.52
C ILE A 83 -3.95 -2.50 5.81
N GLU A 84 -4.04 -3.60 6.60
CA GLU A 84 -4.11 -4.96 6.07
C GLU A 84 -4.98 -5.83 6.98
N LEU A 85 -5.93 -6.55 6.38
CA LEU A 85 -6.80 -7.47 7.12
C LEU A 85 -6.14 -8.85 7.31
N TYR A 86 -5.38 -9.32 6.31
CA TYR A 86 -4.78 -10.66 6.25
C TYR A 86 -3.26 -10.60 6.07
N PRO A 87 -2.49 -10.12 7.07
CA PRO A 87 -1.05 -9.95 6.96
C PRO A 87 -0.33 -11.20 6.42
N LEU A 88 0.64 -10.97 5.52
CA LEU A 88 1.52 -12.02 5.03
C LEU A 88 2.62 -12.32 6.05
N ALA A 89 3.00 -13.58 6.17
CA ALA A 89 4.15 -13.98 6.97
C ALA A 89 5.46 -13.68 6.21
N TRP A 90 6.52 -13.34 6.94
CA TRP A 90 7.81 -13.02 6.33
C TRP A 90 8.31 -14.08 5.34
N PRO A 91 8.23 -15.42 5.61
CA PRO A 91 8.68 -16.42 4.63
C PRO A 91 7.95 -16.36 3.29
N GLU A 92 6.66 -15.96 3.26
CA GLU A 92 5.90 -15.78 2.02
C GLU A 92 6.42 -14.56 1.24
N VAL A 93 6.71 -13.48 1.95
CA VAL A 93 7.22 -12.23 1.37
C VAL A 93 8.66 -12.37 0.89
N ASP A 94 9.53 -12.99 1.71
CA ASP A 94 10.93 -13.23 1.34
C ASP A 94 11.06 -14.06 0.06
N ALA A 95 10.17 -15.01 -0.13
CA ALA A 95 10.14 -15.83 -1.33
C ALA A 95 9.86 -15.06 -2.63
N LEU A 96 9.28 -13.85 -2.55
CA LEU A 96 9.01 -12.97 -3.70
C LEU A 96 10.30 -12.33 -4.25
N LYS A 97 11.34 -12.21 -3.43
CA LYS A 97 12.65 -11.64 -3.83
C LYS A 97 12.54 -10.27 -4.49
N TYR A 98 11.68 -9.39 -3.96
CA TYR A 98 11.48 -8.04 -4.50
C TYR A 98 12.71 -7.17 -4.39
N SER A 99 13.53 -7.39 -3.36
CA SER A 99 14.70 -6.57 -3.09
C SER A 99 15.69 -7.31 -2.19
N ASP A 100 16.98 -7.09 -2.43
CA ASP A 100 18.06 -7.49 -1.52
C ASP A 100 18.31 -6.42 -0.44
N ASN A 101 17.53 -5.34 -0.42
CA ASN A 101 17.63 -4.28 0.58
C ASN A 101 17.16 -4.81 1.95
N PRO A 102 18.02 -4.83 2.98
CA PRO A 102 17.67 -5.33 4.31
C PRO A 102 16.49 -4.56 4.93
N LEU A 103 16.26 -3.30 4.54
CA LEU A 103 15.12 -2.52 5.00
C LEU A 103 13.78 -3.13 4.60
N PHE A 104 13.73 -3.98 3.57
CA PHE A 104 12.49 -4.68 3.21
C PHE A 104 12.06 -5.69 4.29
N GLU A 105 13.02 -6.41 4.86
CA GLU A 105 12.75 -7.28 6.01
C GLU A 105 12.32 -6.46 7.23
N GLU A 106 12.96 -5.31 7.47
CA GLU A 106 12.60 -4.43 8.59
C GLU A 106 11.19 -3.90 8.47
N LEU A 107 10.71 -3.52 7.27
CA LEU A 107 9.32 -3.13 7.02
C LEU A 107 8.33 -4.22 7.47
N HIS A 108 8.63 -5.48 7.14
CA HIS A 108 7.75 -6.60 7.48
C HIS A 108 7.82 -6.97 8.96
N ARG A 109 9.00 -6.91 9.58
CA ARG A 109 9.21 -7.22 11.00
C ARG A 109 8.80 -6.10 11.94
N ALA A 110 8.62 -4.87 11.46
CA ALA A 110 8.11 -3.77 12.25
C ALA A 110 6.81 -4.17 12.98
N ALA A 111 6.65 -3.72 14.22
CA ALA A 111 5.48 -4.02 15.03
C ALA A 111 4.19 -3.52 14.36
N TRP A 112 3.10 -4.27 14.56
CA TRP A 112 1.76 -3.81 14.18
C TRP A 112 1.22 -2.89 15.27
N GLU A 113 0.34 -1.97 14.90
CA GLU A 113 -0.33 -0.98 15.75
C GLU A 113 0.62 0.07 16.39
N GLU A 114 1.89 0.02 16.05
CA GLU A 114 2.91 0.93 16.54
C GLU A 114 3.53 1.75 15.41
N GLU A 115 3.98 2.95 15.74
CA GLU A 115 4.76 3.80 14.85
C GLU A 115 6.24 3.45 15.00
N VAL A 116 6.87 3.01 13.92
CA VAL A 116 8.26 2.54 13.89
C VAL A 116 9.06 3.39 12.89
N ALA A 117 10.11 4.08 13.36
CA ALA A 117 11.05 4.75 12.48
C ALA A 117 11.98 3.70 11.84
N ILE A 118 11.76 3.41 10.57
CA ILE A 118 12.60 2.48 9.79
C ILE A 118 13.90 3.17 9.39
N THR A 119 13.80 4.43 8.92
CA THR A 119 14.95 5.28 8.59
C THR A 119 14.67 6.73 9.02
N PRO A 120 15.65 7.64 8.93
CA PRO A 120 15.40 9.07 9.16
C PRO A 120 14.36 9.68 8.21
N TYR A 121 14.08 9.04 7.08
CA TYR A 121 13.15 9.52 6.06
C TYR A 121 11.90 8.66 5.92
N PHE A 122 11.76 7.58 6.68
CA PHE A 122 10.59 6.71 6.58
C PHE A 122 10.13 6.20 7.93
N THR A 123 8.94 6.63 8.33
CA THR A 123 8.24 6.15 9.52
C THR A 123 7.07 5.29 9.08
N LEU A 124 6.97 4.07 9.60
CA LEU A 124 5.95 3.09 9.25
C LEU A 124 4.99 2.86 10.42
N ARG A 125 3.70 2.80 10.13
CA ARG A 125 2.68 2.24 10.99
C ARG A 125 1.88 1.20 10.21
N LYS A 126 1.84 -0.03 10.71
CA LYS A 126 0.98 -1.08 10.15
C LYS A 126 -0.22 -1.27 11.05
N VAL A 127 -1.40 -1.32 10.46
CA VAL A 127 -2.66 -1.46 11.18
C VAL A 127 -3.41 -2.67 10.65
N ARG A 128 -3.78 -3.58 11.56
CA ARG A 128 -4.62 -4.73 11.21
C ARG A 128 -6.07 -4.37 11.35
N ALA A 129 -6.70 -3.99 10.24
CA ALA A 129 -8.09 -3.57 10.23
C ALA A 129 -8.78 -3.94 8.92
N ASP A 130 -10.11 -4.02 9.00
CA ASP A 130 -10.97 -4.14 7.84
C ASP A 130 -11.45 -2.74 7.42
N VAL A 131 -11.03 -2.32 6.26
CA VAL A 131 -11.37 -1.00 5.71
C VAL A 131 -12.86 -0.84 5.40
N GLU A 132 -13.57 -1.92 5.12
CA GLU A 132 -15.03 -1.88 4.89
C GLU A 132 -15.80 -1.47 6.16
N THR A 133 -15.22 -1.72 7.32
CA THR A 133 -15.85 -1.47 8.64
C THR A 133 -15.20 -0.36 9.44
N ILE A 134 -14.00 0.09 9.07
CA ILE A 134 -13.28 1.13 9.80
C ILE A 134 -14.04 2.46 9.76
N SER A 135 -14.11 3.15 10.91
CA SER A 135 -14.73 4.47 10.96
C SER A 135 -13.77 5.59 10.56
N ILE A 136 -14.34 6.73 10.14
CA ILE A 136 -13.56 7.96 9.87
C ILE A 136 -12.75 8.35 11.10
N ASP A 137 -13.36 8.33 12.28
CA ASP A 137 -12.69 8.69 13.53
C ASP A 137 -11.49 7.79 13.78
N SER A 138 -11.63 6.48 13.53
CA SER A 138 -10.52 5.53 13.65
C SER A 138 -9.38 5.87 12.69
N LEU A 139 -9.67 6.18 11.42
CA LEU A 139 -8.66 6.60 10.44
C LEU A 139 -7.92 7.87 10.88
N LEU A 140 -8.65 8.89 11.34
CA LEU A 140 -8.08 10.13 11.84
C LEU A 140 -7.26 9.93 13.12
N MET A 141 -7.70 9.03 14.02
CA MET A 141 -6.95 8.69 15.24
C MET A 141 -5.65 7.95 14.96
N ILE A 142 -5.61 7.13 13.93
CA ILE A 142 -4.40 6.40 13.51
C ILE A 142 -3.26 7.39 13.21
N ASN A 143 -3.53 8.45 12.48
CA ASN A 143 -2.49 9.34 11.96
C ASN A 143 -2.41 10.70 12.67
N LYS A 144 -3.40 11.09 13.44
CA LYS A 144 -3.53 12.43 14.11
C LYS A 144 -3.49 13.63 13.14
N SER A 145 -3.42 13.38 11.85
CA SER A 145 -3.39 14.37 10.76
C SER A 145 -4.08 13.80 9.54
N PRO A 146 -4.66 14.61 8.65
CA PRO A 146 -5.18 14.14 7.38
C PRO A 146 -4.10 13.44 6.53
N PHE A 147 -4.51 12.55 5.65
CA PHE A 147 -3.62 11.88 4.71
C PHE A 147 -3.45 12.71 3.43
N ASP A 148 -2.22 12.94 3.03
CA ASP A 148 -1.87 13.69 1.82
C ASP A 148 -1.89 12.83 0.57
N VAL A 149 -1.64 11.53 0.73
CA VAL A 149 -1.64 10.56 -0.36
C VAL A 149 -2.34 9.29 0.10
N VAL A 150 -3.20 8.75 -0.75
CA VAL A 150 -3.84 7.46 -0.53
C VAL A 150 -3.51 6.51 -1.67
N TYR A 151 -2.92 5.37 -1.34
CA TYR A 151 -2.75 4.24 -2.24
C TYR A 151 -3.91 3.27 -2.01
N PHE A 152 -4.83 3.20 -2.94
CA PHE A 152 -5.94 2.27 -2.87
C PHE A 152 -5.59 1.03 -3.68
N ASP A 153 -4.96 0.05 -3.01
CA ASP A 153 -4.41 -1.17 -3.59
C ASP A 153 -5.22 -2.41 -3.19
N ALA A 154 -6.52 -2.38 -3.51
CA ALA A 154 -7.45 -3.46 -3.29
C ALA A 154 -7.58 -4.35 -4.53
N PHE A 155 -7.98 -5.61 -4.35
CA PHE A 155 -8.37 -6.46 -5.48
C PHE A 155 -9.53 -5.85 -6.26
N ALA A 156 -9.68 -6.27 -7.53
CA ALA A 156 -10.70 -5.75 -8.43
C ALA A 156 -12.13 -5.80 -7.85
N PRO A 157 -13.03 -4.88 -8.26
CA PRO A 157 -14.40 -4.79 -7.73
C PRO A 157 -15.17 -6.11 -7.80
N GLU A 158 -14.91 -6.92 -8.82
CA GLU A 158 -15.54 -8.23 -9.00
C GLU A 158 -15.10 -9.26 -7.95
N LYS A 159 -13.96 -9.00 -7.29
CA LYS A 159 -13.35 -9.88 -6.28
C LYS A 159 -13.62 -9.41 -4.85
N GLN A 160 -13.62 -8.10 -4.65
CA GLN A 160 -13.87 -7.46 -3.37
C GLN A 160 -14.85 -6.30 -3.50
N PRO A 161 -16.13 -6.53 -3.86
CA PRO A 161 -17.09 -5.47 -4.12
C PRO A 161 -17.27 -4.52 -2.92
N GLY A 162 -17.21 -5.02 -1.68
CA GLY A 162 -17.35 -4.21 -0.47
C GLY A 162 -16.30 -3.11 -0.34
N MET A 163 -15.06 -3.37 -0.82
CA MET A 163 -13.99 -2.37 -0.82
C MET A 163 -14.28 -1.18 -1.74
N TRP A 164 -15.10 -1.38 -2.78
CA TRP A 164 -15.41 -0.39 -3.81
C TRP A 164 -16.74 0.34 -3.58
N GLU A 165 -17.36 0.12 -2.42
CA GLU A 165 -18.59 0.83 -2.05
C GLU A 165 -18.34 2.31 -1.77
N GLU A 166 -19.31 3.16 -2.10
CA GLU A 166 -19.26 4.61 -1.85
C GLU A 166 -18.89 4.96 -0.40
N LYS A 167 -19.35 4.17 0.56
CA LYS A 167 -19.05 4.36 1.99
C LYS A 167 -17.53 4.34 2.26
N VAL A 168 -16.80 3.41 1.65
CA VAL A 168 -15.34 3.26 1.83
C VAL A 168 -14.64 4.52 1.31
N PHE A 169 -14.95 4.94 0.08
CA PHE A 169 -14.36 6.15 -0.51
C PHE A 169 -14.75 7.43 0.23
N ARG A 170 -15.97 7.51 0.74
CA ARG A 170 -16.42 8.64 1.58
C ARG A 170 -15.59 8.74 2.87
N ASN A 171 -15.33 7.61 3.54
CA ASN A 171 -14.53 7.58 4.76
C ASN A 171 -13.06 7.96 4.46
N ILE A 172 -12.49 7.43 3.38
CA ILE A 172 -11.14 7.77 2.94
C ILE A 172 -11.05 9.25 2.61
N HIS A 173 -11.95 9.77 1.78
CA HIS A 173 -11.98 11.19 1.40
C HIS A 173 -12.08 12.12 2.62
N ALA A 174 -12.91 11.78 3.60
CA ALA A 174 -13.04 12.57 4.83
C ALA A 174 -11.77 12.55 5.71
N ALA A 175 -10.90 11.55 5.54
CA ALA A 175 -9.63 11.45 6.22
C ALA A 175 -8.46 12.07 5.43
N MET A 176 -8.69 12.52 4.18
CA MET A 176 -7.67 13.14 3.33
C MET A 176 -7.54 14.65 3.59
N SER A 177 -6.36 15.18 3.30
CA SER A 177 -6.15 16.64 3.20
C SER A 177 -6.88 17.21 1.98
N THR A 178 -7.14 18.51 1.97
CA THR A 178 -7.90 19.19 0.90
C THR A 178 -7.29 18.98 -0.48
N ASP A 179 -5.95 18.96 -0.56
CA ASP A 179 -5.19 18.76 -1.80
C ASP A 179 -4.62 17.32 -1.89
N GLY A 180 -5.24 16.39 -1.17
CA GLY A 180 -4.80 15.00 -1.11
C GLY A 180 -4.98 14.28 -2.45
N VAL A 181 -4.05 13.36 -2.75
CA VAL A 181 -4.03 12.57 -3.99
C VAL A 181 -4.40 11.13 -3.66
N LEU A 182 -5.40 10.58 -4.36
CA LEU A 182 -5.73 9.15 -4.30
C LEU A 182 -5.32 8.49 -5.62
N THR A 183 -4.61 7.37 -5.51
CA THR A 183 -4.23 6.54 -6.67
C THR A 183 -4.73 5.11 -6.51
N THR A 184 -5.13 4.54 -7.62
CA THR A 184 -5.49 3.11 -7.74
C THR A 184 -5.17 2.66 -9.15
N TYR A 185 -4.90 1.37 -9.34
CA TYR A 185 -4.59 0.85 -10.68
C TYR A 185 -5.82 0.27 -11.42
N LEU A 186 -7.02 0.50 -10.88
CA LEU A 186 -8.22 0.15 -11.62
C LEU A 186 -8.34 1.02 -12.87
N SER A 187 -8.32 0.40 -14.03
CA SER A 187 -8.53 1.11 -15.30
C SER A 187 -9.97 1.56 -15.43
N LEU A 188 -10.18 2.88 -15.69
CA LEU A 188 -11.49 3.45 -15.99
C LEU A 188 -12.12 2.92 -17.29
N ILE A 189 -11.40 2.12 -18.07
CA ILE A 189 -11.89 1.49 -19.31
C ILE A 189 -12.95 0.41 -19.02
N HIS A 190 -13.06 -0.02 -17.77
CA HIS A 190 -13.98 -1.09 -17.35
C HIS A 190 -15.16 -0.59 -16.52
N ILE A 191 -15.42 0.73 -16.49
CA ILE A 191 -16.59 1.33 -15.85
C ILE A 191 -17.65 1.64 -16.92
#